data_2c7e5f28ec175ffc8efd4af0d1e65def
#
_entry.id   2c7e5f28ec175ffc8efd4af0d1e65def
#
_cell.length_a   1.000
_cell.length_b   1.000
_cell.length_c   1.000
_cell.angle_alpha   90.00
_cell.angle_beta   90.00
_cell.angle_gamma   90.00
#
_symmetry.space_group_name_H-M   'P 1'
#
loop_
_entity.id
_entity.type
_entity.pdbx_description
1 polymer ?
#
loop_
_entity_poly.entity_id
_entity_poly.type
_entity_poly.pdbx_seq_one_letter_code
_entity_poly.pdbx_strand_id
1 'polypeptide(L)'
;LLHTKRLPGQKGSCLQCKGSYVYDVYFKEGGWAYASKPFDEVAAPITDDEWFGCSTCHDPDTMQLRVYQQGFVEAMARRCVDVNAASHNDMRAYVCAQCHTEYYFTAEDGRVNHPYDNGLDAESEYKFYQTGQAGGFKGDWMHPDSKTMMLKAQHPEFETWATSVHADAGVTCVDCHMPYMRDGGKKYTSHWMSSPLKYTKEACLKCHDESEETLVA
;
A
#
# COMPACT_ATOMS: atom_id res chain seq x y z
N LEU A 1 17.64 -2.65 1.04
CA LEU A 1 17.29 -2.00 -0.25
C LEU A 1 18.48 -1.32 -0.91
N LEU A 2 19.39 -0.71 -0.15
CA LEU A 2 20.59 -0.05 -0.68
C LEU A 2 21.59 -1.00 -1.37
N HIS A 3 21.52 -2.29 -1.06
CA HIS A 3 22.42 -3.31 -1.61
C HIS A 3 21.84 -4.11 -2.78
N THR A 4 20.60 -3.88 -3.17
CA THR A 4 20.01 -4.55 -4.33
C THR A 4 20.43 -3.87 -5.62
N LYS A 5 20.93 -4.67 -6.57
CA LYS A 5 21.24 -4.18 -7.92
C LYS A 5 19.95 -3.70 -8.59
N ARG A 6 19.88 -2.40 -8.86
CA ARG A 6 18.69 -1.76 -9.43
C ARG A 6 18.68 -1.88 -10.93
N LEU A 7 17.46 -1.94 -11.47
CA LEU A 7 17.29 -1.89 -12.92
C LEU A 7 17.57 -0.46 -13.42
N PRO A 8 18.29 -0.30 -14.53
CA PRO A 8 18.48 1.01 -15.15
C PRO A 8 17.14 1.66 -15.47
N GLY A 9 17.04 2.97 -15.21
CA GLY A 9 15.86 3.76 -15.57
C GLY A 9 14.72 3.75 -14.53
N GLN A 10 14.93 3.18 -13.34
CA GLN A 10 13.95 3.33 -12.25
C GLN A 10 13.81 4.81 -11.86
N LYS A 11 12.56 5.21 -11.61
CA LYS A 11 12.20 6.59 -11.25
C LYS A 11 12.01 6.76 -9.75
N GLY A 12 12.09 8.00 -9.28
CA GLY A 12 11.92 8.38 -7.88
C GLY A 12 10.57 7.99 -7.30
N SER A 13 9.52 7.93 -8.12
CA SER A 13 8.19 7.47 -7.70
C SER A 13 8.17 6.06 -7.07
N CYS A 14 9.13 5.19 -7.40
CA CYS A 14 9.26 3.88 -6.75
C CYS A 14 9.54 3.98 -5.24
N LEU A 15 9.99 5.12 -4.75
CA LEU A 15 10.33 5.33 -3.34
C LEU A 15 9.13 5.61 -2.44
N GLN A 16 7.96 5.96 -2.99
CA GLN A 16 6.78 6.30 -2.20
C GLN A 16 6.35 5.21 -1.22
N CYS A 17 6.51 3.95 -1.59
CA CYS A 17 6.15 2.81 -0.74
C CYS A 17 7.33 2.29 0.10
N LYS A 18 8.40 3.06 0.27
CA LYS A 18 9.61 2.65 1.02
C LYS A 18 9.81 3.41 2.32
N GLY A 19 9.01 4.43 2.56
CA GLY A 19 9.04 5.27 3.76
C GLY A 19 8.40 6.62 3.49
N SER A 20 8.10 7.36 4.55
CA SER A 20 7.45 8.67 4.45
C SER A 20 8.38 9.78 3.95
N TYR A 21 9.68 9.52 3.89
CA TYR A 21 10.71 10.50 3.53
C TYR A 21 10.39 11.27 2.24
N VAL A 22 9.98 10.54 1.19
CA VAL A 22 9.67 11.16 -0.11
C VAL A 22 8.53 12.18 0.01
N TYR A 23 7.53 11.89 0.83
CA TYR A 23 6.47 12.84 1.13
C TYR A 23 6.99 14.01 1.94
N ASP A 24 7.68 13.75 3.03
CA ASP A 24 8.11 14.77 3.99
C ASP A 24 9.15 15.72 3.40
N VAL A 25 10.04 15.27 2.52
CA VAL A 25 11.13 16.06 1.95
C VAL A 25 10.82 16.60 0.55
N TYR A 26 10.16 15.83 -0.29
CA TYR A 26 9.94 16.23 -1.68
C TYR A 26 8.51 16.66 -1.98
N PHE A 27 7.52 15.88 -1.55
CA PHE A 27 6.15 16.11 -1.99
C PHE A 27 5.53 17.36 -1.36
N LYS A 28 5.76 17.61 -0.08
CA LYS A 28 5.18 18.76 0.65
C LYS A 28 5.43 20.10 -0.05
N GLU A 29 6.62 20.28 -0.62
CA GLU A 29 7.02 21.54 -1.24
C GLU A 29 6.99 21.50 -2.77
N GLY A 30 7.34 20.38 -3.36
CA GLY A 30 7.53 20.22 -4.81
C GLY A 30 6.48 19.38 -5.53
N GLY A 31 5.49 18.83 -4.83
CA GLY A 31 4.48 17.96 -5.40
C GLY A 31 5.12 16.75 -6.13
N TRP A 32 4.56 16.41 -7.28
CA TRP A 32 4.99 15.25 -8.06
C TRP A 32 6.31 15.41 -8.83
N ALA A 33 6.96 16.57 -8.79
CA ALA A 33 8.17 16.84 -9.58
C ALA A 33 9.30 15.81 -9.39
N TYR A 34 9.39 15.18 -8.23
CA TYR A 34 10.39 14.15 -7.94
C TYR A 34 10.11 12.82 -8.66
N ALA A 35 8.86 12.55 -9.06
CA ALA A 35 8.45 11.23 -9.56
C ALA A 35 9.18 10.83 -10.85
N SER A 36 9.46 11.80 -11.73
CA SER A 36 10.19 11.60 -12.97
C SER A 36 11.71 11.57 -12.81
N LYS A 37 12.25 11.99 -11.65
CA LYS A 37 13.69 11.98 -11.41
C LYS A 37 14.26 10.56 -11.31
N PRO A 38 15.56 10.37 -11.60
CA PRO A 38 16.21 9.08 -11.35
C PRO A 38 16.08 8.64 -9.90
N PHE A 39 15.84 7.34 -9.71
CA PHE A 39 15.70 6.75 -8.37
C PHE A 39 16.89 7.12 -7.45
N ASP A 40 18.11 6.98 -7.96
CA ASP A 40 19.31 7.21 -7.15
C ASP A 40 19.46 8.68 -6.73
N GLU A 41 19.00 9.64 -7.54
CA GLU A 41 18.97 11.05 -7.17
C GLU A 41 18.05 11.30 -5.98
N VAL A 42 16.84 10.74 -6.02
CA VAL A 42 15.85 10.91 -4.94
C VAL A 42 16.23 10.12 -3.69
N ALA A 43 16.87 8.97 -3.85
CA ALA A 43 17.31 8.13 -2.75
C ALA A 43 18.58 8.61 -2.05
N ALA A 44 19.43 9.36 -2.74
CA ALA A 44 20.76 9.75 -2.23
C ALA A 44 20.76 10.43 -0.86
N PRO A 45 19.82 11.32 -0.53
CA PRO A 45 19.79 11.96 0.79
C PRO A 45 19.17 11.09 1.89
N ILE A 46 18.58 9.93 1.55
CA ILE A 46 17.88 9.07 2.53
C ILE A 46 18.93 8.25 3.29
N THR A 47 18.99 8.40 4.61
CA THR A 47 19.84 7.61 5.48
C THR A 47 19.23 6.24 5.81
N ASP A 48 20.03 5.32 6.34
CA ASP A 48 19.55 3.96 6.66
C ASP A 48 18.39 3.95 7.69
N ASP A 49 18.32 4.96 8.56
CA ASP A 49 17.32 5.09 9.60
C ASP A 49 15.99 5.72 9.11
N GLU A 50 15.95 6.28 7.90
CA GLU A 50 14.80 7.02 7.37
C GLU A 50 13.92 6.19 6.43
N TRP A 51 14.22 4.93 6.24
CA TRP A 51 13.39 4.02 5.45
C TRP A 51 12.09 3.66 6.21
N PHE A 52 11.56 2.48 6.02
CA PHE A 52 10.33 2.08 6.69
C PHE A 52 10.49 2.11 8.23
N GLY A 53 9.68 2.90 8.91
CA GLY A 53 9.73 3.09 10.36
C GLY A 53 8.39 3.60 10.93
N CYS A 54 8.42 4.10 12.15
CA CYS A 54 7.21 4.58 12.85
C CYS A 54 6.45 5.65 12.05
N SER A 55 7.18 6.60 11.46
CA SER A 55 6.61 7.70 10.66
C SER A 55 5.92 7.23 9.37
N THR A 56 6.13 6.00 8.94
CA THR A 56 5.42 5.41 7.81
C THR A 56 3.92 5.24 8.09
N CYS A 57 3.56 5.00 9.36
CA CYS A 57 2.18 4.80 9.79
C CYS A 57 1.68 5.86 10.77
N HIS A 58 2.59 6.50 11.50
CA HIS A 58 2.26 7.49 12.51
C HIS A 58 2.76 8.88 12.13
N ASP A 59 1.92 9.87 12.35
CA ASP A 59 2.33 11.27 12.28
C ASP A 59 3.37 11.55 13.37
N PRO A 60 4.54 12.11 13.06
CA PRO A 60 5.63 12.26 14.01
C PRO A 60 5.32 13.24 15.16
N ASP A 61 4.41 14.18 14.96
CA ASP A 61 4.08 15.18 15.97
C ASP A 61 2.96 14.73 16.91
N THR A 62 1.99 13.99 16.38
CA THR A 62 0.77 13.62 17.11
C THR A 62 0.68 12.13 17.46
N MET A 63 1.49 11.30 16.84
CA MET A 63 1.43 9.82 16.88
C MET A 63 0.10 9.22 16.38
N GLN A 64 -0.78 10.01 15.80
CA GLN A 64 -1.97 9.50 15.13
C GLN A 64 -1.60 8.74 13.85
N LEU A 65 -2.45 7.81 13.44
CA LEU A 65 -2.27 7.13 12.16
C LEU A 65 -2.36 8.15 11.01
N ARG A 66 -1.47 8.02 10.05
CA ARG A 66 -1.45 8.87 8.85
C ARG A 66 -1.30 8.06 7.56
N VAL A 67 -1.87 8.58 6.50
CA VAL A 67 -1.61 8.15 5.13
C VAL A 67 -0.87 9.29 4.42
N TYR A 68 0.34 9.02 3.98
CA TYR A 68 1.20 10.01 3.31
C TYR A 68 1.34 9.78 1.81
N GLN A 69 1.04 8.58 1.32
CA GLN A 69 1.21 8.24 -0.09
C GLN A 69 0.15 8.93 -0.94
N GLN A 70 0.59 9.98 -1.63
CA GLN A 70 -0.30 10.90 -2.32
C GLN A 70 -1.11 10.25 -3.45
N GLY A 71 -0.53 9.30 -4.17
CA GLY A 71 -1.27 8.57 -5.21
C GLY A 71 -2.48 7.83 -4.66
N PHE A 72 -2.33 7.22 -3.49
CA PHE A 72 -3.45 6.57 -2.79
C PHE A 72 -4.49 7.59 -2.33
N VAL A 73 -4.06 8.69 -1.73
CA VAL A 73 -4.96 9.79 -1.30
C VAL A 73 -5.76 10.32 -2.48
N GLU A 74 -5.12 10.60 -3.61
CA GLU A 74 -5.77 11.10 -4.82
C GLU A 74 -6.74 10.06 -5.43
N ALA A 75 -6.39 8.79 -5.42
CA ALA A 75 -7.25 7.72 -5.93
C ALA A 75 -8.50 7.55 -5.07
N MET A 76 -8.36 7.57 -3.74
CA MET A 76 -9.48 7.51 -2.81
C MET A 76 -10.38 8.75 -2.93
N ALA A 77 -9.81 9.93 -3.12
CA ALA A 77 -10.56 11.17 -3.34
C ALA A 77 -11.42 11.10 -4.63
N ARG A 78 -10.91 10.47 -5.71
CA ARG A 78 -11.73 10.23 -6.93
C ARG A 78 -12.93 9.32 -6.68
N ARG A 79 -12.86 8.50 -5.64
CA ARG A 79 -13.97 7.66 -5.15
C ARG A 79 -14.84 8.37 -4.09
N CYS A 80 -14.67 9.67 -3.90
CA CYS A 80 -15.35 10.46 -2.86
C CYS A 80 -15.04 10.01 -1.43
N VAL A 81 -13.86 9.42 -1.19
CA VAL A 81 -13.37 9.04 0.13
C VAL A 81 -12.25 10.00 0.54
N ASP A 82 -12.51 10.78 1.60
CA ASP A 82 -11.48 11.59 2.24
C ASP A 82 -10.72 10.74 3.26
N VAL A 83 -9.50 10.36 2.90
CA VAL A 83 -8.62 9.55 3.76
C VAL A 83 -8.30 10.26 5.08
N ASN A 84 -8.21 11.60 5.08
CA ASN A 84 -7.91 12.38 6.28
C ASN A 84 -9.09 12.47 7.25
N ALA A 85 -10.32 12.23 6.76
CA ALA A 85 -11.54 12.16 7.57
C ALA A 85 -11.94 10.70 7.91
N ALA A 86 -11.10 9.73 7.59
CA ALA A 86 -11.37 8.32 7.82
C ALA A 86 -11.52 7.99 9.32
N SER A 87 -12.37 7.03 9.63
CA SER A 87 -12.49 6.53 11.00
C SER A 87 -11.17 5.87 11.45
N HIS A 88 -10.97 5.75 12.77
CA HIS A 88 -9.81 5.04 13.30
C HIS A 88 -9.74 3.59 12.77
N ASN A 89 -10.88 2.94 12.59
CA ASN A 89 -10.95 1.59 12.04
C ASN A 89 -10.51 1.55 10.57
N ASP A 90 -10.96 2.48 9.74
CA ASP A 90 -10.53 2.59 8.34
C ASP A 90 -9.04 2.88 8.23
N MET A 91 -8.50 3.76 9.08
CA MET A 91 -7.08 4.06 9.13
C MET A 91 -6.21 2.83 9.45
N ARG A 92 -6.71 1.86 10.20
CA ARG A 92 -6.04 0.58 10.48
C ARG A 92 -5.90 -0.31 9.22
N ALA A 93 -6.66 -0.03 8.18
CA ALA A 93 -6.46 -0.63 6.85
C ALA A 93 -5.65 0.30 5.95
N TYR A 94 -5.96 1.60 5.90
CA TYR A 94 -5.38 2.54 4.96
C TYR A 94 -3.88 2.78 5.15
N VAL A 95 -3.36 2.69 6.37
CA VAL A 95 -1.91 2.77 6.62
C VAL A 95 -1.12 1.62 5.98
N CYS A 96 -1.76 0.49 5.73
CA CYS A 96 -1.19 -0.63 4.97
C CYS A 96 -1.49 -0.47 3.47
N ALA A 97 -2.74 -0.15 3.14
CA ALA A 97 -3.25 0.01 1.80
C ALA A 97 -2.47 1.03 0.96
N GLN A 98 -1.97 2.11 1.57
CA GLN A 98 -1.19 3.12 0.85
C GLN A 98 0.06 2.55 0.12
N CYS A 99 0.50 1.33 0.48
CA CYS A 99 1.62 0.64 -0.14
C CYS A 99 1.25 -0.77 -0.63
N HIS A 100 0.30 -1.45 0.04
CA HIS A 100 -0.19 -2.78 -0.29
C HIS A 100 -1.44 -2.68 -1.17
N THR A 101 -1.25 -2.36 -2.44
CA THR A 101 -2.31 -1.94 -3.35
C THR A 101 -1.89 -2.12 -4.81
N GLU A 102 -2.84 -2.30 -5.71
CA GLU A 102 -2.58 -2.25 -7.14
C GLU A 102 -2.26 -0.81 -7.57
N TYR A 103 -1.24 -0.65 -8.40
CA TYR A 103 -0.83 0.64 -8.90
C TYR A 103 -0.17 0.54 -10.27
N TYR A 104 -0.11 1.66 -10.96
CA TYR A 104 0.67 1.83 -12.18
C TYR A 104 1.41 3.17 -12.17
N PHE A 105 2.37 3.31 -13.06
CA PHE A 105 3.05 4.60 -13.29
C PHE A 105 2.43 5.30 -14.47
N THR A 106 2.02 6.57 -14.28
CA THR A 106 1.50 7.38 -15.39
C THR A 106 2.54 7.53 -16.50
N ALA A 107 2.09 7.47 -17.75
CA ALA A 107 2.99 7.55 -18.90
C ALA A 107 3.65 8.94 -19.04
N GLU A 108 2.96 9.99 -18.62
CA GLU A 108 3.40 11.38 -18.77
C GLU A 108 4.57 11.72 -17.85
N ASP A 109 4.43 11.54 -16.55
CA ASP A 109 5.37 12.01 -15.54
C ASP A 109 5.86 10.91 -14.59
N GLY A 110 5.35 9.68 -14.76
CA GLY A 110 5.78 8.53 -13.98
C GLY A 110 5.35 8.53 -12.52
N ARG A 111 4.35 9.34 -12.14
CA ARG A 111 3.78 9.29 -10.79
C ARG A 111 3.04 7.97 -10.57
N VAL A 112 2.97 7.54 -9.32
CA VAL A 112 2.13 6.40 -8.92
C VAL A 112 0.66 6.82 -9.00
N ASN A 113 -0.16 5.99 -9.59
CA ASN A 113 -1.62 6.12 -9.61
C ASN A 113 -2.28 4.76 -9.43
N HIS A 114 -3.57 4.75 -9.07
CA HIS A 114 -4.32 3.55 -8.75
C HIS A 114 -5.57 3.45 -9.65
N PRO A 115 -5.94 2.25 -10.13
CA PRO A 115 -7.02 2.04 -11.10
C PRO A 115 -8.42 2.01 -10.47
N TYR A 116 -8.71 2.88 -9.50
CA TYR A 116 -9.86 2.80 -8.61
C TYR A 116 -11.16 3.44 -9.12
N ASP A 117 -11.13 4.12 -10.26
CA ASP A 117 -12.24 4.97 -10.72
C ASP A 117 -13.53 4.18 -11.01
N ASN A 118 -13.43 2.90 -11.32
CA ASN A 118 -14.58 2.05 -11.59
C ASN A 118 -14.96 1.13 -10.40
N GLY A 119 -14.08 0.90 -9.46
CA GLY A 119 -14.26 -0.02 -8.33
C GLY A 119 -12.93 -0.54 -7.82
N LEU A 120 -13.00 -1.42 -6.82
CA LEU A 120 -11.81 -2.08 -6.24
C LEU A 120 -11.78 -3.59 -6.57
N ASP A 121 -12.78 -4.11 -7.27
CA ASP A 121 -12.76 -5.49 -7.70
C ASP A 121 -11.95 -5.64 -8.99
N ALA A 122 -11.43 -6.84 -9.22
CA ALA A 122 -10.54 -7.14 -10.34
C ALA A 122 -11.14 -6.81 -11.72
N GLU A 123 -12.45 -6.98 -11.90
CA GLU A 123 -13.13 -6.66 -13.16
C GLU A 123 -13.18 -5.14 -13.39
N SER A 124 -13.46 -4.37 -12.36
CA SER A 124 -13.49 -2.90 -12.39
C SER A 124 -12.11 -2.33 -12.73
N GLU A 125 -11.05 -2.86 -12.15
CA GLU A 125 -9.67 -2.44 -12.42
C GLU A 125 -9.23 -2.84 -13.84
N TYR A 126 -9.57 -4.05 -14.26
CA TYR A 126 -9.30 -4.49 -15.62
C TYR A 126 -9.99 -3.60 -16.66
N LYS A 127 -11.25 -3.23 -16.39
CA LYS A 127 -11.99 -2.28 -17.23
C LYS A 127 -11.33 -0.90 -17.28
N PHE A 128 -10.79 -0.44 -16.14
CA PHE A 128 -10.04 0.83 -16.09
C PHE A 128 -8.89 0.86 -17.10
N TYR A 129 -8.08 -0.20 -17.12
CA TYR A 129 -6.97 -0.31 -18.07
C TYR A 129 -7.43 -0.46 -19.52
N GLN A 130 -8.49 -1.21 -19.78
CA GLN A 130 -9.02 -1.41 -21.14
C GLN A 130 -9.65 -0.17 -21.76
N THR A 131 -10.29 0.66 -20.96
CA THR A 131 -11.01 1.85 -21.45
C THR A 131 -10.13 3.08 -21.66
N GLY A 132 -8.83 2.96 -21.44
CA GLY A 132 -7.88 4.06 -21.63
C GLY A 132 -7.88 5.10 -20.51
N GLN A 133 -8.57 4.84 -19.41
CA GLN A 133 -8.58 5.71 -18.22
C GLN A 133 -7.17 5.86 -17.60
N ALA A 134 -6.29 4.90 -17.84
CA ALA A 134 -4.89 4.94 -17.42
C ALA A 134 -4.01 5.92 -18.25
N GLY A 135 -4.61 6.75 -19.12
CA GLY A 135 -3.94 7.87 -19.78
C GLY A 135 -2.67 7.50 -20.53
N GLY A 136 -2.70 6.67 -21.50
CA GLY A 136 -1.53 6.26 -22.32
C GLY A 136 -0.65 5.16 -21.70
N PHE A 137 -0.89 4.74 -20.46
CA PHE A 137 -0.32 3.50 -19.93
C PHE A 137 -0.95 2.30 -20.67
N LYS A 138 -0.11 1.45 -21.25
CA LYS A 138 -0.55 0.31 -22.06
C LYS A 138 -0.21 -1.04 -21.47
N GLY A 139 0.52 -1.05 -20.39
CA GLY A 139 1.02 -2.23 -19.68
C GLY A 139 2.43 -2.01 -19.17
N ASP A 140 2.90 -2.94 -18.37
CA ASP A 140 4.19 -2.84 -17.68
C ASP A 140 5.36 -3.25 -18.55
N TRP A 141 5.16 -4.25 -19.43
CA TRP A 141 6.22 -4.77 -20.29
C TRP A 141 5.66 -5.56 -21.47
N MET A 142 6.49 -5.69 -22.50
CA MET A 142 6.17 -6.49 -23.68
C MET A 142 6.83 -7.87 -23.56
N HIS A 143 6.04 -8.92 -23.69
CA HIS A 143 6.58 -10.28 -23.67
C HIS A 143 7.56 -10.50 -24.84
N PRO A 144 8.79 -11.00 -24.58
CA PRO A 144 9.86 -11.00 -25.58
C PRO A 144 9.56 -11.88 -26.82
N ASP A 145 8.83 -12.96 -26.66
CA ASP A 145 8.54 -13.89 -27.75
C ASP A 145 7.20 -13.56 -28.43
N SER A 146 6.10 -13.53 -27.67
CA SER A 146 4.76 -13.32 -28.24
C SER A 146 4.48 -11.88 -28.68
N LYS A 147 5.30 -10.92 -28.21
CA LYS A 147 5.07 -9.48 -28.40
C LYS A 147 3.74 -8.97 -27.82
N THR A 148 3.17 -9.74 -26.91
CA THR A 148 1.97 -9.33 -26.19
C THR A 148 2.34 -8.32 -25.10
N MET A 149 1.59 -7.23 -25.01
CA MET A 149 1.70 -6.30 -23.88
C MET A 149 1.15 -6.96 -22.64
N MET A 150 1.95 -6.98 -21.58
CA MET A 150 1.64 -7.62 -20.32
C MET A 150 1.30 -6.56 -19.28
N LEU A 151 0.20 -6.78 -18.57
CA LEU A 151 -0.19 -6.05 -17.39
C LEU A 151 0.12 -6.93 -16.17
N LYS A 152 0.82 -6.36 -15.21
CA LYS A 152 1.17 -7.04 -13.97
C LYS A 152 0.24 -6.54 -12.87
N ALA A 153 -0.47 -7.44 -12.21
CA ALA A 153 -1.06 -7.13 -10.91
C ALA A 153 0.09 -7.00 -9.90
N GLN A 154 0.23 -5.82 -9.29
CA GLN A 154 1.40 -5.52 -8.45
C GLN A 154 1.34 -6.30 -7.13
N HIS A 155 0.45 -5.93 -6.23
CA HIS A 155 0.15 -6.62 -4.96
C HIS A 155 -1.19 -6.07 -4.41
N PRO A 156 -2.33 -6.54 -4.98
CA PRO A 156 -3.67 -6.01 -4.73
C PRO A 156 -4.25 -6.51 -3.39
N GLU A 157 -3.49 -6.40 -2.30
CA GLU A 157 -3.95 -6.88 -0.99
C GLU A 157 -5.09 -6.02 -0.46
N PHE A 158 -5.04 -4.69 -0.65
CA PHE A 158 -6.12 -3.81 -0.23
C PHE A 158 -7.41 -4.09 -0.98
N GLU A 159 -7.35 -4.27 -2.27
CA GLU A 159 -8.49 -4.56 -3.15
C GLU A 159 -9.12 -5.91 -2.79
N THR A 160 -8.29 -6.92 -2.60
CA THR A 160 -8.73 -8.25 -2.18
C THR A 160 -9.40 -8.21 -0.81
N TRP A 161 -8.82 -7.46 0.14
CA TRP A 161 -9.41 -7.28 1.46
C TRP A 161 -10.71 -6.46 1.36
N ALA A 162 -10.71 -5.32 0.65
CA ALA A 162 -11.84 -4.39 0.60
C ALA A 162 -13.12 -5.01 0.00
N THR A 163 -12.98 -6.08 -0.77
CA THR A 163 -14.11 -6.84 -1.36
C THR A 163 -14.39 -8.15 -0.61
N SER A 164 -13.82 -8.34 0.58
CA SER A 164 -13.94 -9.57 1.35
C SER A 164 -14.97 -9.49 2.48
N VAL A 165 -15.42 -10.64 2.94
CA VAL A 165 -16.26 -10.79 4.14
C VAL A 165 -15.63 -10.23 5.41
N HIS A 166 -14.30 -10.19 5.47
CA HIS A 166 -13.57 -9.61 6.61
C HIS A 166 -13.71 -8.09 6.65
N ALA A 167 -13.63 -7.41 5.50
CA ALA A 167 -13.88 -5.98 5.42
C ALA A 167 -15.33 -5.64 5.81
N ASP A 168 -16.32 -6.40 5.29
CA ASP A 168 -17.73 -6.25 5.64
C ASP A 168 -17.99 -6.44 7.13
N ALA A 169 -17.23 -7.33 7.79
CA ALA A 169 -17.29 -7.55 9.23
C ALA A 169 -16.49 -6.51 10.06
N GLY A 170 -15.86 -5.53 9.40
CA GLY A 170 -15.03 -4.50 10.05
C GLY A 170 -13.68 -4.99 10.56
N VAL A 171 -13.22 -6.16 10.10
CA VAL A 171 -11.89 -6.70 10.41
C VAL A 171 -10.86 -6.07 9.48
N THR A 172 -9.81 -5.51 10.03
CA THR A 172 -8.79 -4.73 9.30
C THR A 172 -7.49 -5.52 9.11
N CYS A 173 -6.58 -4.99 8.29
CA CYS A 173 -5.25 -5.56 8.11
C CYS A 173 -4.51 -5.75 9.44
N VAL A 174 -4.66 -4.78 10.36
CA VAL A 174 -4.01 -4.78 11.68
C VAL A 174 -4.54 -5.92 12.55
N ASP A 175 -5.81 -6.28 12.45
CA ASP A 175 -6.39 -7.34 13.29
C ASP A 175 -5.77 -8.72 13.02
N CYS A 176 -5.34 -8.94 11.78
CA CYS A 176 -4.66 -10.18 11.37
C CYS A 176 -3.14 -10.09 11.47
N HIS A 177 -2.51 -9.00 10.96
CA HIS A 177 -1.06 -8.88 10.82
C HIS A 177 -0.37 -8.24 12.03
N MET A 178 -1.12 -7.54 12.87
CA MET A 178 -0.66 -6.85 14.09
C MET A 178 -1.66 -7.08 15.24
N PRO A 179 -1.98 -8.34 15.58
CA PRO A 179 -3.07 -8.63 16.51
C PRO A 179 -2.82 -8.04 17.89
N TYR A 180 -3.90 -7.91 18.66
CA TYR A 180 -3.80 -7.54 20.06
C TYR A 180 -3.14 -8.64 20.87
N MET A 181 -2.03 -8.29 21.53
CA MET A 181 -1.27 -9.14 22.44
C MET A 181 -1.50 -8.70 23.89
N ARG A 182 -1.07 -9.54 24.83
CA ARG A 182 -1.08 -9.24 26.26
C ARG A 182 0.30 -9.52 26.86
N ASP A 183 0.72 -8.59 27.70
CA ASP A 183 1.87 -8.77 28.60
C ASP A 183 1.39 -8.45 30.03
N GLY A 184 1.21 -9.50 30.84
CA GLY A 184 0.54 -9.39 32.12
C GLY A 184 -0.87 -8.79 31.98
N GLY A 185 -1.12 -7.67 32.67
CA GLY A 185 -2.39 -6.93 32.59
C GLY A 185 -2.51 -5.95 31.42
N LYS A 186 -1.44 -5.73 30.64
CA LYS A 186 -1.42 -4.75 29.57
C LYS A 186 -1.84 -5.39 28.25
N LYS A 187 -2.77 -4.74 27.52
CA LYS A 187 -3.15 -5.06 26.14
C LYS A 187 -2.46 -4.06 25.22
N TYR A 188 -1.84 -4.55 24.15
CA TYR A 188 -1.19 -3.72 23.13
C TYR A 188 -1.35 -4.33 21.73
N THR A 189 -1.26 -3.52 20.70
CA THR A 189 -1.18 -3.97 19.31
C THR A 189 0.25 -4.41 19.01
N SER A 190 0.43 -5.62 18.51
CA SER A 190 1.75 -6.07 18.07
C SER A 190 2.23 -5.20 16.90
N HIS A 191 3.44 -4.64 17.00
CA HIS A 191 4.09 -3.94 15.88
C HIS A 191 5.02 -4.88 15.10
N TRP A 192 4.98 -6.16 15.40
CA TRP A 192 5.69 -7.19 14.65
C TRP A 192 4.81 -7.66 13.48
N MET A 193 4.81 -6.88 12.40
CA MET A 193 4.05 -7.21 11.19
C MET A 193 4.55 -8.52 10.58
N SER A 194 3.71 -9.55 10.63
CA SER A 194 4.08 -10.88 10.17
C SER A 194 2.86 -11.66 9.68
N SER A 195 3.09 -12.85 9.14
CA SER A 195 2.00 -13.76 8.77
C SER A 195 1.10 -14.04 9.99
N PRO A 196 -0.23 -13.90 9.86
CA PRO A 196 -1.19 -14.21 10.94
C PRO A 196 -1.13 -15.69 11.37
N LEU A 197 -0.63 -16.57 10.52
CA LEU A 197 -0.43 -17.99 10.86
C LEU A 197 0.57 -18.21 12.01
N LYS A 198 1.37 -17.21 12.36
CA LYS A 198 2.25 -17.25 13.55
C LYS A 198 1.51 -16.92 14.85
N TYR A 199 0.34 -16.34 14.75
CA TYR A 199 -0.47 -15.82 15.85
C TYR A 199 -1.94 -16.19 15.66
N THR A 200 -2.23 -17.37 15.16
CA THR A 200 -3.59 -17.85 14.82
C THR A 200 -4.56 -17.66 15.98
N LYS A 201 -4.10 -17.94 17.21
CA LYS A 201 -4.89 -17.74 18.41
C LYS A 201 -5.31 -16.28 18.63
N GLU A 202 -4.41 -15.34 18.42
CA GLU A 202 -4.65 -13.92 18.63
C GLU A 202 -5.30 -13.24 17.40
N ALA A 203 -5.03 -13.76 16.22
CA ALA A 203 -5.56 -13.21 14.97
C ALA A 203 -6.92 -13.79 14.59
N CYS A 204 -7.07 -15.11 14.63
CA CYS A 204 -8.22 -15.82 14.06
C CYS A 204 -9.24 -16.29 15.10
N LEU A 205 -8.76 -16.95 16.20
CA LEU A 205 -9.64 -17.61 17.17
C LEU A 205 -10.41 -16.64 18.09
N LYS A 206 -10.37 -15.36 17.82
CA LYS A 206 -11.28 -14.38 18.45
C LYS A 206 -12.64 -14.32 17.79
N CYS A 207 -12.74 -14.78 16.56
CA CYS A 207 -13.95 -14.75 15.75
C CYS A 207 -14.29 -16.12 15.16
N HIS A 208 -13.29 -17.02 15.03
CA HIS A 208 -13.45 -18.36 14.50
C HIS A 208 -13.42 -19.40 15.63
N ASP A 209 -14.35 -20.36 15.56
CA ASP A 209 -14.48 -21.46 16.52
C ASP A 209 -13.75 -22.75 16.10
N GLU A 210 -13.13 -22.75 14.93
CA GLU A 210 -12.36 -23.87 14.39
C GLU A 210 -11.06 -24.07 15.16
N SER A 211 -10.45 -25.26 15.05
CA SER A 211 -9.13 -25.50 15.61
C SER A 211 -8.03 -24.75 14.84
N GLU A 212 -6.93 -24.45 15.50
CA GLU A 212 -5.76 -23.87 14.82
C GLU A 212 -5.29 -24.74 13.64
N GLU A 213 -5.30 -26.05 13.80
CA GLU A 213 -4.93 -27.01 12.74
C GLU A 213 -5.83 -26.85 11.51
N THR A 214 -7.14 -26.64 11.71
CA THR A 214 -8.09 -26.42 10.60
C THR A 214 -7.86 -25.09 9.89
N LEU A 215 -7.50 -24.04 10.63
CA LEU A 215 -7.31 -22.70 10.06
C LEU A 215 -5.97 -22.53 9.31
N VAL A 216 -4.98 -23.40 9.59
CA VAL A 216 -3.65 -23.34 8.94
C VAL A 216 -3.44 -24.43 7.89
N ALA A 217 -4.40 -25.35 7.74
CA ALA A 217 -4.33 -26.43 6.74
C ALA A 217 -4.75 -25.93 5.35
#